data_56c372105d477f7a66ad64decb1f5fae
#
_entry.id   56c372105d477f7a66ad64decb1f5fae
#
_cell.length_a   1.000
_cell.length_b   1.000
_cell.length_c   1.000
_cell.angle_alpha   90.00
_cell.angle_beta   90.00
_cell.angle_gamma   90.00
#
_symmetry.space_group_name_H-M   'P 1'
#
loop_
_entity.id
_entity.type
_entity.pdbx_description
1 polymer ?
#
loop_
_entity_poly.entity_id
_entity_poly.type
_entity_poly.pdbx_seq_one_letter_code
_entity_poly.pdbx_strand_id
1 'polypeptide(L)'
;MAASRNSLQNSVPTRVAAFLAKRTTPGEKVCVGLSGGCDSVVLLHVLTVLGPREHLRAVHVHHGLSENADRWADFCTDYCRRLGVELLVERVDVERRSGLGLEAAARAVRYGVFSRSAGDLLLLGHHQGDQAETLLFNLLRGTGIAGAAAIPVDRLQGRMRILRPLLDVARREIEAYARDCQLVWIDDESN
;
A
#
# COMPACT_ATOMS: atom_id res chain seq x y z
N MET A 1 -6.85 8.83 -33.27
CA MET A 1 -5.45 8.63 -32.82
C MET A 1 -5.02 9.53 -31.64
N ALA A 2 -5.65 10.68 -31.35
CA ALA A 2 -5.31 11.54 -30.21
C ALA A 2 -5.76 10.97 -28.84
N ALA A 3 -6.89 10.27 -28.79
CA ALA A 3 -7.40 9.66 -27.53
C ALA A 3 -6.48 8.57 -26.95
N SER A 4 -5.74 7.84 -27.81
CA SER A 4 -4.85 6.76 -27.38
C SER A 4 -3.55 7.24 -26.71
N ARG A 5 -3.03 8.41 -27.12
CA ARG A 5 -1.81 8.99 -26.51
C ARG A 5 -2.08 9.57 -25.12
N ASN A 6 -3.25 10.17 -24.91
CA ASN A 6 -3.62 10.77 -23.63
C ASN A 6 -3.92 9.70 -22.57
N SER A 7 -4.45 8.53 -22.98
CA SER A 7 -4.68 7.39 -22.07
C SER A 7 -3.40 6.73 -21.58
N LEU A 8 -2.37 6.65 -22.42
CA LEU A 8 -1.06 6.10 -22.04
C LEU A 8 -0.30 7.04 -21.09
N GLN A 9 -0.40 8.36 -21.27
CA GLN A 9 0.25 9.34 -20.41
C GLN A 9 -0.37 9.41 -19.01
N ASN A 10 -1.60 8.95 -18.83
CA ASN A 10 -2.32 8.99 -17.57
C ASN A 10 -2.51 7.60 -16.94
N SER A 11 -1.83 6.58 -17.44
CA SER A 11 -1.91 5.21 -16.90
C SER A 11 -1.32 5.12 -15.49
N VAL A 12 -1.82 4.17 -14.69
CA VAL A 12 -1.34 3.94 -13.32
C VAL A 12 0.19 3.78 -13.26
N PRO A 13 0.83 2.96 -14.12
CA PRO A 13 2.29 2.86 -14.16
C PRO A 13 3.00 4.19 -14.44
N THR A 14 2.50 4.98 -15.40
CA THR A 14 3.11 6.27 -15.74
C THR A 14 3.05 7.25 -14.57
N ARG A 15 1.92 7.31 -13.85
CA ARG A 15 1.75 8.17 -12.67
C ARG A 15 2.68 7.73 -11.54
N VAL A 16 2.76 6.42 -11.27
CA VAL A 16 3.68 5.87 -10.26
C VAL A 16 5.13 6.16 -10.62
N ALA A 17 5.52 5.96 -11.89
CA ALA A 17 6.88 6.28 -12.36
C ALA A 17 7.22 7.75 -12.16
N ALA A 18 6.33 8.67 -12.57
CA ALA A 18 6.52 10.11 -12.40
C ALA A 18 6.56 10.53 -10.92
N PHE A 19 5.80 9.84 -10.06
CA PHE A 19 5.80 10.05 -8.62
C PHE A 19 7.16 9.66 -8.01
N LEU A 20 7.66 8.47 -8.34
CA LEU A 20 8.92 7.93 -7.82
C LEU A 20 10.12 8.73 -8.31
N ALA A 21 10.17 9.08 -9.59
CA ALA A 21 11.27 9.88 -10.17
C ALA A 21 11.53 11.21 -9.44
N LYS A 22 10.51 11.75 -8.79
CA LYS A 22 10.63 13.00 -8.01
C LYS A 22 11.02 12.78 -6.54
N ARG A 23 10.96 11.54 -6.05
CA ARG A 23 11.03 11.26 -4.60
C ARG A 23 12.01 10.17 -4.20
N THR A 24 12.50 9.39 -5.15
CA THR A 24 13.45 8.31 -4.90
C THR A 24 14.71 8.50 -5.73
N THR A 25 15.79 7.86 -5.30
CA THR A 25 17.06 7.83 -6.03
C THR A 25 17.22 6.50 -6.76
N PRO A 26 17.87 6.47 -7.93
CA PRO A 26 18.17 5.21 -8.61
C PRO A 26 18.92 4.22 -7.70
N GLY A 27 18.46 2.97 -7.65
CA GLY A 27 19.07 1.92 -6.83
C GLY A 27 18.65 1.93 -5.35
N GLU A 28 17.77 2.84 -4.93
CA GLU A 28 17.20 2.84 -3.59
C GLU A 28 16.36 1.58 -3.35
N LYS A 29 16.58 0.91 -2.21
CA LYS A 29 15.82 -0.28 -1.85
C LYS A 29 14.41 0.09 -1.38
N VAL A 30 13.42 -0.52 -2.00
CA VAL A 30 12.01 -0.24 -1.79
C VAL A 30 11.33 -1.42 -1.13
N CYS A 31 10.57 -1.17 -0.07
CA CYS A 31 9.69 -2.15 0.54
C CYS A 31 8.22 -1.79 0.30
N VAL A 32 7.39 -2.75 -0.08
CA VAL A 32 5.95 -2.58 -0.26
C VAL A 32 5.20 -3.24 0.88
N GLY A 33 4.31 -2.50 1.54
CA GLY A 33 3.32 -3.09 2.44
C GLY A 33 2.26 -3.82 1.63
N LEU A 34 2.29 -5.16 1.64
CA LEU A 34 1.41 -6.02 0.86
C LEU A 34 0.32 -6.61 1.76
N SER A 35 -0.93 -6.16 1.61
CA SER A 35 -2.08 -6.74 2.32
C SER A 35 -2.70 -7.93 1.59
N GLY A 36 -2.51 -8.03 0.27
CA GLY A 36 -3.20 -8.96 -0.61
C GLY A 36 -4.41 -8.35 -1.32
N GLY A 37 -4.92 -7.21 -0.84
CA GLY A 37 -6.00 -6.47 -1.50
C GLY A 37 -5.54 -5.78 -2.79
N CYS A 38 -6.52 -5.41 -3.65
CA CYS A 38 -6.32 -4.91 -5.00
C CYS A 38 -5.23 -3.83 -5.08
N ASP A 39 -5.30 -2.80 -4.24
CA ASP A 39 -4.42 -1.63 -4.32
C ASP A 39 -2.96 -1.99 -4.05
N SER A 40 -2.72 -2.85 -3.05
CA SER A 40 -1.37 -3.30 -2.69
C SER A 40 -0.79 -4.25 -3.74
N VAL A 41 -1.63 -5.10 -4.33
CA VAL A 41 -1.28 -6.02 -5.43
C VAL A 41 -0.91 -5.23 -6.68
N VAL A 42 -1.72 -4.22 -7.04
CA VAL A 42 -1.46 -3.34 -8.17
C VAL A 42 -0.17 -2.55 -7.97
N LEU A 43 0.02 -1.96 -6.77
CA LEU A 43 1.25 -1.23 -6.48
C LEU A 43 2.48 -2.11 -6.66
N LEU A 44 2.49 -3.31 -6.08
CA LEU A 44 3.62 -4.24 -6.22
C LEU A 44 3.84 -4.63 -7.68
N HIS A 45 2.78 -4.96 -8.42
CA HIS A 45 2.88 -5.30 -9.84
C HIS A 45 3.48 -4.16 -10.67
N VAL A 46 2.97 -2.94 -10.49
CA VAL A 46 3.48 -1.76 -11.20
C VAL A 46 4.98 -1.57 -10.94
N LEU A 47 5.42 -1.72 -9.71
CA LEU A 47 6.84 -1.59 -9.36
C LEU A 47 7.72 -2.66 -10.03
N THR A 48 7.21 -3.89 -10.19
CA THR A 48 7.95 -4.94 -10.91
C THR A 48 8.05 -4.68 -12.42
N VAL A 49 7.14 -3.90 -12.97
CA VAL A 49 7.18 -3.48 -14.39
C VAL A 49 8.11 -2.30 -14.60
N LEU A 50 8.21 -1.40 -13.61
CA LEU A 50 8.96 -0.15 -13.72
C LEU A 50 10.46 -0.26 -13.44
N GLY A 51 10.89 -1.25 -12.67
CA GLY A 51 12.28 -1.28 -12.23
C GLY A 51 12.85 -2.66 -11.90
N PRO A 52 14.14 -2.70 -11.57
CA PRO A 52 14.84 -3.93 -11.22
C PRO A 52 14.29 -4.50 -9.91
N ARG A 53 13.96 -5.79 -9.94
CA ARG A 53 13.32 -6.50 -8.82
C ARG A 53 14.25 -6.73 -7.64
N GLU A 54 15.56 -6.71 -7.85
CA GLU A 54 16.58 -6.84 -6.81
C GLU A 54 16.56 -5.73 -5.74
N HIS A 55 15.97 -4.58 -6.07
CA HIS A 55 15.77 -3.48 -5.13
C HIS A 55 14.38 -3.47 -4.49
N LEU A 56 13.52 -4.43 -4.86
CA LEU A 56 12.14 -4.50 -4.43
C LEU A 56 11.92 -5.70 -3.50
N ARG A 57 11.31 -5.44 -2.36
CA ARG A 57 10.80 -6.47 -1.45
C ARG A 57 9.41 -6.11 -0.98
N ALA A 58 8.70 -7.06 -0.41
CA ALA A 58 7.39 -6.86 0.18
C ALA A 58 7.39 -7.30 1.65
N VAL A 59 6.49 -6.72 2.44
CA VAL A 59 6.20 -7.14 3.81
C VAL A 59 4.70 -7.32 3.98
N HIS A 60 4.29 -8.49 4.43
CA HIS A 60 2.92 -8.80 4.84
C HIS A 60 2.84 -8.90 6.35
N VAL A 61 1.88 -8.19 6.96
CA VAL A 61 1.66 -8.26 8.41
C VAL A 61 0.43 -9.11 8.69
N HIS A 62 0.67 -10.28 9.26
CA HIS A 62 -0.36 -11.22 9.65
C HIS A 62 -0.82 -10.92 11.08
N HIS A 63 -1.98 -10.31 11.22
CA HIS A 63 -2.51 -9.83 12.52
C HIS A 63 -3.20 -10.90 13.36
N GLY A 64 -3.49 -12.09 12.82
CA GLY A 64 -4.23 -13.15 13.51
C GLY A 64 -5.68 -12.81 13.87
N LEU A 65 -6.24 -11.72 13.32
CA LEU A 65 -7.58 -11.25 13.69
C LEU A 65 -8.70 -11.90 12.88
N SER A 66 -8.42 -12.32 11.67
CA SER A 66 -9.35 -12.98 10.75
C SER A 66 -9.05 -14.48 10.67
N GLU A 67 -10.07 -15.30 10.55
CA GLU A 67 -9.94 -16.73 10.25
C GLU A 67 -9.27 -16.98 8.89
N ASN A 68 -9.32 -16.00 8.00
CA ASN A 68 -8.70 -16.06 6.68
C ASN A 68 -7.23 -15.56 6.66
N ALA A 69 -6.67 -15.13 7.80
CA ALA A 69 -5.35 -14.49 7.84
C ALA A 69 -4.22 -15.38 7.28
N ASP A 70 -4.26 -16.68 7.53
CA ASP A 70 -3.29 -17.65 6.97
C ASP A 70 -3.43 -17.75 5.44
N ARG A 71 -4.65 -17.82 4.91
CA ARG A 71 -4.91 -17.84 3.45
C ARG A 71 -4.41 -16.57 2.76
N TRP A 72 -4.52 -15.43 3.43
CA TRP A 72 -4.00 -14.16 2.91
C TRP A 72 -2.47 -14.13 2.88
N ALA A 73 -1.83 -14.67 3.91
CA ALA A 73 -0.36 -14.79 3.94
C ALA A 73 0.14 -15.76 2.86
N ASP A 74 -0.56 -16.89 2.64
CA ASP A 74 -0.25 -17.85 1.58
C ASP A 74 -0.41 -17.21 0.20
N PHE A 75 -1.51 -16.48 -0.03
CA PHE A 75 -1.73 -15.73 -1.27
C PHE A 75 -0.58 -14.73 -1.53
N CYS A 76 -0.21 -13.91 -0.54
CA CYS A 76 0.86 -12.94 -0.68
C CYS A 76 2.19 -13.64 -0.99
N THR A 77 2.45 -14.80 -0.36
CA THR A 77 3.66 -15.61 -0.60
C THR A 77 3.71 -16.12 -2.03
N ASP A 78 2.61 -16.69 -2.52
CA ASP A 78 2.52 -17.21 -3.88
C ASP A 78 2.59 -16.09 -4.92
N TYR A 79 1.98 -14.95 -4.63
CA TYR A 79 2.01 -13.79 -5.52
C TYR A 79 3.44 -13.23 -5.65
N CYS A 80 4.13 -13.01 -4.54
CA CYS A 80 5.51 -12.54 -4.55
C CYS A 80 6.46 -13.54 -5.22
N ARG A 81 6.29 -14.86 -5.00
CA ARG A 81 7.07 -15.91 -5.67
C ARG A 81 6.92 -15.84 -7.18
N ARG A 82 5.70 -15.67 -7.70
CA ARG A 82 5.44 -15.50 -9.15
C ARG A 82 6.08 -14.26 -9.73
N LEU A 83 6.15 -13.18 -8.97
CA LEU A 83 6.79 -11.94 -9.39
C LEU A 83 8.32 -11.95 -9.23
N GLY A 84 8.89 -12.93 -8.53
CA GLY A 84 10.32 -12.97 -8.19
C GLY A 84 10.70 -11.87 -7.19
N VAL A 85 9.80 -11.51 -6.27
CA VAL A 85 9.99 -10.51 -5.21
C VAL A 85 10.13 -11.21 -3.86
N GLU A 86 11.11 -10.80 -3.06
CA GLU A 86 11.26 -11.28 -1.69
C GLU A 86 10.07 -10.80 -0.84
N LEU A 87 9.44 -11.72 -0.09
CA LEU A 87 8.39 -11.42 0.87
C LEU A 87 8.83 -11.77 2.29
N LEU A 88 8.68 -10.83 3.19
CA LEU A 88 8.72 -11.07 4.63
C LEU A 88 7.29 -11.13 5.18
N VAL A 89 6.92 -12.25 5.79
CA VAL A 89 5.65 -12.42 6.51
C VAL A 89 5.91 -12.29 8.00
N GLU A 90 5.37 -11.24 8.60
CA GLU A 90 5.48 -10.95 10.04
C GLU A 90 4.18 -11.32 10.75
N ARG A 91 4.23 -12.31 11.62
CA ARG A 91 3.10 -12.69 12.47
C ARG A 91 3.12 -11.88 13.75
N VAL A 92 2.00 -11.24 14.07
CA VAL A 92 1.88 -10.38 15.25
C VAL A 92 0.59 -10.66 16.00
N ASP A 93 0.69 -10.60 17.32
CA ASP A 93 -0.49 -10.62 18.18
C ASP A 93 -0.98 -9.18 18.41
N VAL A 94 -2.26 -8.95 18.12
CA VAL A 94 -2.92 -7.69 18.43
C VAL A 94 -3.68 -7.84 19.73
N GLU A 95 -3.25 -7.12 20.77
CA GLU A 95 -3.96 -7.11 22.05
C GLU A 95 -5.38 -6.55 21.87
N ARG A 96 -6.38 -7.42 21.90
CA ARG A 96 -7.81 -7.07 21.74
C ARG A 96 -8.36 -6.12 22.81
N ARG A 97 -7.62 -5.93 23.90
CA ARG A 97 -7.98 -5.10 25.06
C ARG A 97 -7.23 -3.75 25.11
N SER A 98 -6.66 -3.29 24.02
CA SER A 98 -6.04 -1.96 24.00
C SER A 98 -7.15 -0.89 24.16
N GLY A 99 -6.96 0.06 25.04
CA GLY A 99 -7.90 1.18 25.25
C GLY A 99 -8.08 2.09 24.02
N LEU A 100 -7.37 1.81 22.92
CA LEU A 100 -7.39 2.56 21.67
C LEU A 100 -8.39 2.01 20.63
N GLY A 101 -9.04 0.88 20.90
CA GLY A 101 -9.81 0.14 19.89
C GLY A 101 -8.95 -0.76 19.00
N LEU A 102 -9.58 -1.83 18.49
CA LEU A 102 -8.88 -2.90 17.75
C LEU A 102 -8.15 -2.41 16.49
N GLU A 103 -8.79 -1.54 15.71
CA GLU A 103 -8.22 -0.99 14.48
C GLU A 103 -6.97 -0.13 14.74
N ALA A 104 -7.03 0.76 15.74
CA ALA A 104 -5.89 1.59 16.11
C ALA A 104 -4.74 0.75 16.66
N ALA A 105 -5.03 -0.31 17.43
CA ALA A 105 -4.04 -1.26 17.91
C ALA A 105 -3.37 -2.03 16.75
N ALA A 106 -4.17 -2.59 15.84
CA ALA A 106 -3.68 -3.27 14.64
C ALA A 106 -2.82 -2.34 13.78
N ARG A 107 -3.23 -1.09 13.62
CA ARG A 107 -2.46 -0.07 12.91
C ARG A 107 -1.12 0.22 13.60
N ALA A 108 -1.10 0.40 14.92
CA ALA A 108 0.13 0.66 15.67
C ALA A 108 1.11 -0.51 15.54
N VAL A 109 0.63 -1.74 15.70
CA VAL A 109 1.43 -2.97 15.54
C VAL A 109 1.99 -3.07 14.13
N ARG A 110 1.16 -2.81 13.09
CA ARG A 110 1.59 -2.81 11.68
C ARG A 110 2.73 -1.84 11.43
N TYR A 111 2.63 -0.60 11.91
CA TYR A 111 3.70 0.38 11.76
C TYR A 111 4.95 0.01 12.58
N GLY A 112 4.80 -0.67 13.72
CA GLY A 112 5.91 -1.24 14.48
C GLY A 112 6.67 -2.29 13.66
N VAL A 113 5.96 -3.17 12.95
CA VAL A 113 6.55 -4.14 12.01
C VAL A 113 7.28 -3.41 10.89
N PHE A 114 6.62 -2.48 10.22
CA PHE A 114 7.22 -1.75 9.11
C PHE A 114 8.53 -1.06 9.52
N SER A 115 8.57 -0.45 10.70
CA SER A 115 9.78 0.23 11.20
C SER A 115 10.98 -0.69 11.39
N ARG A 116 10.74 -2.00 11.66
CA ARG A 116 11.81 -2.99 11.84
C ARG A 116 12.18 -3.69 10.52
N SER A 117 11.20 -3.90 9.66
CA SER A 117 11.32 -4.84 8.53
C SER A 117 11.37 -4.17 7.16
N ALA A 118 10.80 -2.95 7.01
CA ALA A 118 10.72 -2.27 5.71
C ALA A 118 12.03 -1.59 5.29
N GLY A 119 12.97 -1.33 6.21
CA GLY A 119 14.15 -0.52 5.95
C GLY A 119 13.82 0.97 5.89
N ASP A 120 14.52 1.73 5.03
CA ASP A 120 14.42 3.19 5.01
C ASP A 120 13.25 3.71 4.17
N LEU A 121 12.75 2.95 3.18
CA LEU A 121 11.67 3.37 2.27
C LEU A 121 10.56 2.34 2.20
N LEU A 122 9.36 2.73 2.63
CA LEU A 122 8.12 1.95 2.57
C LEU A 122 7.11 2.59 1.61
N LEU A 123 6.56 1.82 0.69
CA LEU A 123 5.46 2.21 -0.18
C LEU A 123 4.16 1.55 0.25
N LEU A 124 3.08 2.34 0.32
CA LEU A 124 1.75 1.87 0.69
C LEU A 124 0.73 2.19 -0.41
N GLY A 125 -0.19 1.27 -0.65
CA GLY A 125 -1.21 1.33 -1.70
C GLY A 125 -2.44 2.20 -1.36
N HIS A 126 -2.30 3.22 -0.52
CA HIS A 126 -3.42 4.15 -0.28
C HIS A 126 -3.76 4.92 -1.55
N HIS A 127 -5.06 5.13 -1.79
CA HIS A 127 -5.60 5.74 -3.00
C HIS A 127 -6.49 6.96 -2.71
N GLN A 128 -7.09 7.56 -3.75
CA GLN A 128 -7.91 8.77 -3.61
C GLN A 128 -9.13 8.57 -2.70
N GLY A 129 -9.72 7.37 -2.67
CA GLY A 129 -10.84 7.05 -1.76
C GLY A 129 -10.42 7.14 -0.29
N ASP A 130 -9.26 6.58 0.08
CA ASP A 130 -8.74 6.67 1.46
C ASP A 130 -8.53 8.11 1.92
N GLN A 131 -8.16 8.99 0.97
CA GLN A 131 -8.05 10.43 1.24
C GLN A 131 -9.40 11.02 1.63
N ALA A 132 -10.44 10.72 0.84
CA ALA A 132 -11.77 11.23 1.08
C ALA A 132 -12.35 10.71 2.41
N GLU A 133 -12.18 9.42 2.68
CA GLU A 133 -12.61 8.78 3.92
C GLU A 133 -11.91 9.37 5.14
N THR A 134 -10.57 9.52 5.06
CA THR A 134 -9.79 10.11 6.17
C THR A 134 -10.19 11.55 6.43
N LEU A 135 -10.39 12.34 5.37
CA LEU A 135 -10.83 13.73 5.49
C LEU A 135 -12.21 13.82 6.14
N LEU A 136 -13.17 13.02 5.64
CA LEU A 136 -14.54 12.98 6.18
C LEU A 136 -14.54 12.55 7.64
N PHE A 137 -13.81 11.51 7.99
CA PHE A 137 -13.69 11.03 9.35
C PHE A 137 -13.13 12.09 10.30
N ASN A 138 -12.09 12.81 9.90
CA ASN A 138 -11.49 13.89 10.68
C ASN A 138 -12.47 15.07 10.87
N LEU A 139 -13.21 15.45 9.83
CA LEU A 139 -14.25 16.48 9.90
C LEU A 139 -15.38 16.10 10.87
N LEU A 140 -15.87 14.86 10.80
CA LEU A 140 -16.94 14.37 11.68
C LEU A 140 -16.54 14.30 13.15
N ARG A 141 -15.25 14.10 13.44
CA ARG A 141 -14.69 14.12 14.80
C ARG A 141 -14.53 15.54 15.37
N GLY A 142 -14.87 16.56 14.64
CA GLY A 142 -14.80 17.95 15.13
C GLY A 142 -13.38 18.46 15.33
N THR A 143 -12.39 17.91 14.62
CA THR A 143 -10.97 18.26 14.79
C THR A 143 -10.63 19.68 14.29
N GLY A 144 -11.60 20.45 13.81
CA GLY A 144 -11.41 21.78 13.23
C GLY A 144 -10.60 21.72 11.91
N ILE A 145 -10.38 22.90 11.30
CA ILE A 145 -9.67 23.01 10.03
C ILE A 145 -8.23 22.49 10.13
N ALA A 146 -7.56 22.73 11.26
CA ALA A 146 -6.18 22.26 11.47
C ALA A 146 -6.07 20.71 11.62
N GLY A 147 -7.14 20.06 12.08
CA GLY A 147 -7.19 18.59 12.21
C GLY A 147 -7.78 17.86 11.00
N ALA A 148 -8.34 18.60 10.04
CA ALA A 148 -8.88 18.04 8.80
C ALA A 148 -7.77 17.64 7.80
N ALA A 149 -6.57 17.29 8.28
CA ALA A 149 -5.48 16.86 7.43
C ALA A 149 -5.80 15.49 6.81
N ALA A 150 -5.68 15.42 5.50
CA ALA A 150 -5.75 14.17 4.75
C ALA A 150 -4.48 13.33 4.93
N ILE A 151 -4.46 12.13 4.35
CA ILE A 151 -3.28 11.24 4.42
C ILE A 151 -2.08 11.91 3.73
N PRO A 152 -0.93 12.07 4.39
CA PRO A 152 0.24 12.68 3.77
C PRO A 152 0.80 11.77 2.67
N VAL A 153 1.14 12.37 1.52
CA VAL A 153 1.77 11.71 0.37
C VAL A 153 3.12 11.12 0.73
N ASP A 154 3.86 11.86 1.53
CA ASP A 154 5.23 11.58 1.98
C ASP A 154 5.30 11.85 3.49
N ARG A 155 5.75 10.89 4.26
CA ARG A 155 5.85 11.00 5.72
C ARG A 155 7.09 10.32 6.23
N LEU A 156 7.83 11.01 7.09
CA LEU A 156 8.91 10.43 7.86
C LEU A 156 8.36 9.84 9.19
N GLN A 157 8.72 8.61 9.49
CA GLN A 157 8.41 7.95 10.76
C GLN A 157 9.67 7.29 11.33
N GLY A 158 10.31 7.96 12.30
CA GLY A 158 11.65 7.60 12.70
C GLY A 158 12.64 7.78 11.54
N ARG A 159 13.31 6.71 11.13
CA ARG A 159 14.19 6.68 9.95
C ARG A 159 13.46 6.26 8.67
N MET A 160 12.30 5.62 8.82
CA MET A 160 11.54 5.10 7.70
C MET A 160 10.76 6.22 7.01
N ARG A 161 10.94 6.36 5.72
CA ARG A 161 10.15 7.25 4.85
C ARG A 161 9.00 6.45 4.24
N ILE A 162 7.79 6.97 4.34
CA ILE A 162 6.58 6.32 3.84
C ILE A 162 6.05 7.12 2.66
N LEU A 163 5.97 6.50 1.50
CA LEU A 163 5.43 7.08 0.28
C LEU A 163 4.11 6.41 -0.11
N ARG A 164 3.22 7.17 -0.78
CA ARG A 164 1.91 6.69 -1.24
C ARG A 164 1.69 7.04 -2.71
N PRO A 165 2.24 6.25 -3.62
CA PRO A 165 2.24 6.57 -5.05
C PRO A 165 0.86 6.58 -5.72
N LEU A 166 -0.14 5.90 -5.11
CA LEU A 166 -1.49 5.79 -5.65
C LEU A 166 -2.47 6.82 -5.05
N LEU A 167 -2.00 7.72 -4.18
CA LEU A 167 -2.87 8.58 -3.37
C LEU A 167 -3.73 9.55 -4.18
N ASP A 168 -3.33 9.88 -5.40
CA ASP A 168 -4.09 10.69 -6.36
C ASP A 168 -4.80 9.86 -7.44
N VAL A 169 -4.70 8.51 -7.38
CA VAL A 169 -5.32 7.58 -8.32
C VAL A 169 -6.70 7.19 -7.82
N ALA A 170 -7.72 7.23 -8.69
CA ALA A 170 -9.05 6.77 -8.33
C ALA A 170 -9.10 5.23 -8.26
N ARG A 171 -9.85 4.66 -7.30
CA ARG A 171 -10.00 3.21 -7.14
C ARG A 171 -10.39 2.50 -8.44
N ARG A 172 -11.32 3.08 -9.21
CA ARG A 172 -11.75 2.55 -10.52
C ARG A 172 -10.59 2.40 -11.52
N GLU A 173 -9.57 3.27 -11.46
CA GLU A 173 -8.41 3.20 -12.35
C GLU A 173 -7.47 2.07 -11.91
N ILE A 174 -7.32 1.86 -10.60
CA ILE A 174 -6.54 0.75 -10.01
C ILE A 174 -7.19 -0.58 -10.39
N GLU A 175 -8.50 -0.72 -10.21
CA GLU A 175 -9.25 -1.92 -10.57
C GLU A 175 -9.26 -2.20 -12.08
N ALA A 176 -9.35 -1.14 -12.91
CA ALA A 176 -9.25 -1.29 -14.36
C ALA A 176 -7.87 -1.84 -14.75
N TYR A 177 -6.80 -1.27 -14.19
CA TYR A 177 -5.44 -1.78 -14.41
C TYR A 177 -5.29 -3.24 -13.95
N ALA A 178 -5.84 -3.58 -12.78
CA ALA A 178 -5.79 -4.94 -12.26
C ALA A 178 -6.47 -5.94 -13.20
N ARG A 179 -7.65 -5.59 -13.74
CA ARG A 179 -8.38 -6.40 -14.72
C ARG A 179 -7.62 -6.54 -16.04
N ASP A 180 -7.11 -5.43 -16.58
CA ASP A 180 -6.35 -5.42 -17.84
C ASP A 180 -5.09 -6.28 -17.75
N CYS A 181 -4.44 -6.31 -16.59
CA CYS A 181 -3.27 -7.14 -16.32
C CYS A 181 -3.63 -8.54 -15.79
N GLN A 182 -4.92 -8.90 -15.70
CA GLN A 182 -5.40 -10.18 -15.17
C GLN A 182 -4.84 -10.51 -13.78
N LEU A 183 -4.69 -9.48 -12.93
CA LEU A 183 -4.22 -9.67 -11.57
C LEU A 183 -5.32 -10.30 -10.71
N VAL A 184 -4.89 -11.16 -9.80
CA VAL A 184 -5.76 -11.75 -8.78
C VAL A 184 -5.43 -11.07 -7.45
N TRP A 185 -6.45 -10.80 -6.65
CA TRP A 185 -6.32 -10.21 -5.32
C TRP A 185 -7.33 -10.82 -4.36
N ILE A 186 -7.19 -10.50 -3.10
CA ILE A 186 -8.11 -10.90 -2.04
C ILE A 186 -9.17 -9.79 -1.88
N ASP A 187 -10.43 -10.15 -1.96
CA ASP A 187 -11.53 -9.31 -1.50
C ASP A 187 -11.71 -9.55 0.00
N ASP A 188 -11.37 -8.55 0.80
CA ASP A 188 -11.58 -8.58 2.25
C ASP A 188 -13.05 -8.24 2.54
N GLU A 189 -13.78 -9.18 3.14
CA GLU A 189 -15.20 -9.03 3.50
C GLU A 189 -15.44 -7.94 4.57
N SER A 190 -14.37 -7.37 5.12
CA SER A 190 -14.40 -6.33 6.16
C SER A 190 -14.25 -4.90 5.63
N ASN A 191 -14.20 -4.71 4.30
CA ASN A 191 -14.13 -3.39 3.66
C ASN A 191 -15.48 -2.92 3.12
#